data_5910b289754d53612f3bf9e85f941824
#
_entry.id   5910b289754d53612f3bf9e85f941824
#
_cell.length_a   1.000
_cell.length_b   1.000
_cell.length_c   1.000
_cell.angle_alpha   90.00
_cell.angle_beta   90.00
_cell.angle_gamma   90.00
#
_symmetry.space_group_name_H-M   'P 1'
#
loop_
_entity.id
_entity.type
_entity.pdbx_description
1 polymer ?
#
loop_
_entity_poly.entity_id
_entity_poly.type
_entity_poly.pdbx_seq_one_letter_code
_entity_poly.pdbx_strand_id
1 'polypeptide(L)'
;MADVSSRALWLSAALAFAGLSGCTGGGFMPGGPHNLASGQLQSIVRTYANANSVDPKLVASVIDAESHGDPSAVSRVGAQGLMQLMPGTASMYGIGNAFDPYQNVDGGTRYLHDLLRRYKGNVKLAVAAYNAGPGAVDAAHGIPPYAETRAYVDRVVAGIR
;
A
#
# COMPACT_ATOMS: atom_id res chain seq x y z
N MET A 1 35.28 1.33 -16.72
CA MET A 1 35.04 2.19 -15.56
C MET A 1 33.85 3.06 -15.88
N ALA A 2 32.65 2.65 -15.51
CA ALA A 2 31.44 3.45 -15.63
C ALA A 2 30.68 3.28 -14.32
N ASP A 3 30.65 4.36 -13.58
CA ASP A 3 29.95 4.52 -12.31
C ASP A 3 28.44 4.51 -12.59
N VAL A 4 27.71 3.52 -12.11
CA VAL A 4 26.26 3.44 -12.14
C VAL A 4 25.77 3.67 -10.71
N SER A 5 25.87 4.92 -10.29
CA SER A 5 25.17 5.43 -9.11
C SER A 5 23.69 5.63 -9.44
N SER A 6 22.94 4.55 -9.61
CA SER A 6 21.48 4.61 -9.63
C SER A 6 20.98 4.81 -8.21
N ARG A 7 20.91 6.04 -7.77
CA ARG A 7 20.16 6.48 -6.59
C ARG A 7 18.67 6.28 -6.87
N ALA A 8 18.15 5.11 -6.53
CA ALA A 8 16.71 4.92 -6.43
C ALA A 8 16.20 5.72 -5.21
N LEU A 9 15.75 6.95 -5.47
CA LEU A 9 15.02 7.78 -4.53
C LEU A 9 13.60 7.22 -4.38
N TRP A 10 13.44 6.22 -3.51
CA TRP A 10 12.14 5.80 -3.02
C TRP A 10 11.78 6.67 -1.80
N LEU A 11 11.26 7.87 -2.07
CA LEU A 11 10.72 8.74 -1.04
C LEU A 11 9.27 8.30 -0.77
N SER A 12 9.09 7.68 0.37
CA SER A 12 7.79 7.34 0.94
C SER A 12 6.94 8.58 1.17
N ALA A 13 5.68 8.50 0.78
CA ALA A 13 4.72 9.58 0.93
C ALA A 13 4.08 9.57 2.31
N ALA A 14 4.50 10.47 3.17
CA ALA A 14 3.74 10.78 4.37
C ALA A 14 2.43 11.49 4.01
N LEU A 15 1.29 10.90 4.36
CA LEU A 15 -0.03 11.52 4.30
C LEU A 15 -0.15 12.59 5.40
N ALA A 16 0.13 13.85 5.07
CA ALA A 16 -0.29 14.97 5.89
C ALA A 16 -1.69 15.42 5.43
N PHE A 17 -2.73 15.00 6.15
CA PHE A 17 -4.07 15.57 6.01
C PHE A 17 -4.09 16.95 6.66
N ALA A 18 -4.10 18.00 5.85
CA ALA A 18 -4.54 19.33 6.29
C ALA A 18 -6.06 19.41 6.09
N GLY A 19 -6.80 19.40 7.18
CA GLY A 19 -8.23 19.62 7.16
C GLY A 19 -8.56 21.04 6.70
N LEU A 20 -9.44 21.17 5.72
CA LEU A 20 -10.15 22.42 5.40
C LEU A 20 -11.65 22.14 5.56
N SER A 21 -12.19 22.63 6.67
CA SER A 21 -13.63 22.82 6.85
C SER A 21 -14.10 23.96 5.95
N GLY A 22 -15.11 23.71 5.15
CA GLY A 22 -15.74 24.74 4.33
C GLY A 22 -17.15 24.32 3.92
N CYS A 23 -18.12 25.07 4.38
CA CYS A 23 -19.57 24.86 4.39
C CYS A 23 -20.27 24.83 3.04
N THR A 24 -21.41 24.12 3.05
CA THR A 24 -22.72 24.40 2.46
C THR A 24 -22.88 24.55 0.94
N GLY A 25 -23.78 23.72 0.40
CA GLY A 25 -24.40 23.93 -0.91
C GLY A 25 -24.92 22.64 -1.50
N GLY A 26 -26.25 22.34 -1.31
CA GLY A 26 -26.89 21.16 -1.88
C GLY A 26 -26.84 21.17 -3.41
N GLY A 27 -26.42 20.09 -3.96
CA GLY A 27 -26.47 19.76 -5.36
C GLY A 27 -26.30 18.27 -5.50
N PHE A 28 -27.39 17.54 -5.76
CA PHE A 28 -27.37 16.14 -6.09
C PHE A 28 -26.63 15.97 -7.42
N MET A 29 -25.35 15.58 -7.36
CA MET A 29 -24.58 15.09 -8.50
C MET A 29 -24.55 13.57 -8.43
N PRO A 30 -25.16 12.85 -9.41
CA PRO A 30 -25.00 11.40 -9.52
C PRO A 30 -23.60 11.12 -10.05
N GLY A 31 -22.80 10.38 -9.28
CA GLY A 31 -21.56 9.79 -9.77
C GLY A 31 -20.26 10.40 -9.25
N GLY A 32 -20.16 10.63 -7.95
CA GLY A 32 -18.85 10.73 -7.28
C GLY A 32 -18.35 9.32 -6.97
N PRO A 33 -17.10 8.97 -7.32
CA PRO A 33 -16.61 7.63 -7.17
C PRO A 33 -16.26 7.31 -5.72
N HIS A 34 -16.90 6.24 -5.20
CA HIS A 34 -16.20 5.15 -4.57
C HIS A 34 -15.93 5.21 -3.07
N ASN A 35 -16.93 5.48 -2.25
CA ASN A 35 -16.94 4.85 -0.94
C ASN A 35 -17.38 3.40 -1.14
N LEU A 36 -16.40 2.47 -1.19
CA LEU A 36 -16.69 1.05 -1.10
C LEU A 36 -17.44 0.80 0.21
N ALA A 37 -18.61 0.15 0.14
CA ALA A 37 -19.25 -0.32 1.35
C ALA A 37 -18.24 -1.19 2.12
N SER A 38 -18.17 -1.02 3.43
CA SER A 38 -17.18 -1.74 4.26
C SER A 38 -17.21 -3.26 4.04
N GLY A 39 -18.37 -3.84 3.79
CA GLY A 39 -18.54 -5.25 3.45
C GLY A 39 -17.96 -5.62 2.08
N GLN A 40 -18.00 -4.73 1.11
CA GLN A 40 -17.43 -4.97 -0.22
C GLN A 40 -15.91 -5.01 -0.17
N LEU A 41 -15.27 -4.06 0.53
CA LEU A 41 -13.81 -4.06 0.72
C LEU A 41 -13.35 -5.33 1.44
N GLN A 42 -14.04 -5.74 2.50
CA GLN A 42 -13.72 -6.98 3.20
C GLN A 42 -13.82 -8.22 2.32
N SER A 43 -14.81 -8.26 1.40
CA SER A 43 -14.96 -9.36 0.44
C SER A 43 -13.78 -9.40 -0.54
N ILE A 44 -13.39 -8.25 -1.11
CA ILE A 44 -12.24 -8.11 -2.02
C ILE A 44 -10.97 -8.59 -1.32
N VAL A 45 -10.71 -8.08 -0.11
CA VAL A 45 -9.53 -8.46 0.70
C VAL A 45 -9.48 -9.97 0.91
N ARG A 46 -10.56 -10.60 1.37
CA ARG A 46 -10.60 -12.06 1.58
C ARG A 46 -10.33 -12.84 0.31
N THR A 47 -10.92 -12.42 -0.80
CA THR A 47 -10.76 -13.10 -2.10
C THR A 47 -9.28 -13.13 -2.51
N TYR A 48 -8.64 -11.97 -2.56
CA TYR A 48 -7.27 -11.88 -3.07
C TYR A 48 -6.21 -12.33 -2.04
N ALA A 49 -6.45 -12.12 -0.75
CA ALA A 49 -5.59 -12.64 0.30
C ALA A 49 -5.54 -14.18 0.26
N ASN A 50 -6.69 -14.84 0.18
CA ASN A 50 -6.75 -16.31 0.10
C ASN A 50 -6.14 -16.84 -1.20
N ALA A 51 -6.43 -16.20 -2.34
CA ALA A 51 -5.88 -16.58 -3.64
C ALA A 51 -4.35 -16.53 -3.66
N ASN A 52 -3.75 -15.62 -2.91
CA ASN A 52 -2.30 -15.41 -2.85
C ASN A 52 -1.65 -15.93 -1.55
N SER A 53 -2.37 -16.70 -0.72
CA SER A 53 -1.85 -17.28 0.52
C SER A 53 -1.25 -16.23 1.48
N VAL A 54 -1.90 -15.07 1.59
CA VAL A 54 -1.58 -13.99 2.53
C VAL A 54 -2.68 -13.90 3.58
N ASP A 55 -2.34 -13.60 4.83
CA ASP A 55 -3.34 -13.37 5.87
C ASP A 55 -4.25 -12.18 5.51
N PRO A 56 -5.58 -12.36 5.42
CA PRO A 56 -6.50 -11.26 5.16
C PRO A 56 -6.40 -10.10 6.15
N LYS A 57 -6.05 -10.36 7.42
CA LYS A 57 -5.83 -9.30 8.40
C LYS A 57 -4.61 -8.45 8.05
N LEU A 58 -3.55 -9.08 7.54
CA LEU A 58 -2.36 -8.35 7.10
C LEU A 58 -2.68 -7.46 5.89
N VAL A 59 -3.40 -7.97 4.89
CA VAL A 59 -3.81 -7.16 3.73
C VAL A 59 -4.69 -5.99 4.16
N ALA A 60 -5.68 -6.23 5.03
CA ALA A 60 -6.54 -5.17 5.56
C ALA A 60 -5.76 -4.10 6.32
N SER A 61 -4.78 -4.50 7.13
CA SER A 61 -3.95 -3.58 7.90
C SER A 61 -3.00 -2.75 7.01
N VAL A 62 -2.50 -3.33 5.92
CA VAL A 62 -1.75 -2.57 4.90
C VAL A 62 -2.65 -1.55 4.23
N ILE A 63 -3.87 -1.92 3.79
CA ILE A 63 -4.84 -0.98 3.19
C ILE A 63 -5.15 0.19 4.14
N ASP A 64 -5.39 -0.12 5.41
CA ASP A 64 -5.66 0.92 6.41
C ASP A 64 -4.47 1.88 6.55
N ALA A 65 -3.25 1.35 6.61
CA ALA A 65 -2.04 2.14 6.75
C ALA A 65 -1.74 2.99 5.50
N GLU A 66 -2.12 2.54 4.30
CA GLU A 66 -1.82 3.17 3.01
C GLU A 66 -2.85 4.23 2.60
N SER A 67 -4.13 3.93 2.74
CA SER A 67 -5.20 4.76 2.18
C SER A 67 -6.40 4.97 3.10
N HIS A 68 -6.43 4.36 4.29
CA HIS A 68 -7.63 4.27 5.14
C HIS A 68 -8.86 3.74 4.38
N GLY A 69 -8.63 2.89 3.36
CA GLY A 69 -9.67 2.29 2.54
C GLY A 69 -10.17 3.19 1.40
N ASP A 70 -9.49 4.29 1.07
CA ASP A 70 -9.85 5.15 -0.06
C ASP A 70 -9.26 4.61 -1.37
N PRO A 71 -10.10 4.11 -2.31
CA PRO A 71 -9.65 3.61 -3.61
C PRO A 71 -9.15 4.70 -4.56
N SER A 72 -9.47 5.95 -4.28
CA SER A 72 -9.06 7.11 -5.09
C SER A 72 -7.78 7.78 -4.59
N ALA A 73 -7.20 7.29 -3.50
CA ALA A 73 -6.04 7.88 -2.86
C ALA A 73 -4.84 7.98 -3.83
N VAL A 74 -4.18 9.14 -3.82
CA VAL A 74 -2.94 9.39 -4.56
C VAL A 74 -1.94 10.06 -3.64
N SER A 75 -0.76 9.46 -3.53
CA SER A 75 0.32 10.05 -2.76
C SER A 75 1.06 11.16 -3.52
N ARG A 76 1.85 11.97 -2.82
CA ARG A 76 2.68 13.03 -3.43
C ARG A 76 3.70 12.49 -4.44
N VAL A 77 4.09 11.23 -4.32
CA VAL A 77 5.06 10.57 -5.22
C VAL A 77 4.38 9.69 -6.27
N GLY A 78 3.03 9.72 -6.34
CA GLY A 78 2.26 9.04 -7.38
C GLY A 78 1.88 7.60 -7.07
N ALA A 79 1.95 7.14 -5.82
CA ALA A 79 1.36 5.87 -5.42
C ALA A 79 -0.18 5.97 -5.45
N GLN A 80 -0.88 4.89 -5.86
CA GLN A 80 -2.28 4.95 -6.25
C GLN A 80 -3.12 3.85 -5.60
N GLY A 81 -4.34 4.23 -5.21
CA GLY A 81 -5.42 3.33 -4.79
C GLY A 81 -5.26 2.75 -3.39
N LEU A 82 -6.05 1.72 -3.09
CA LEU A 82 -6.21 1.12 -1.75
C LEU A 82 -4.89 0.71 -1.10
N MET A 83 -4.00 0.08 -1.85
CA MET A 83 -2.71 -0.43 -1.38
C MET A 83 -1.53 0.43 -1.85
N GLN A 84 -1.79 1.65 -2.33
CA GLN A 84 -0.80 2.66 -2.75
C GLN A 84 0.31 2.08 -3.64
N LEU A 85 -0.11 1.46 -4.74
CA LEU A 85 0.85 0.91 -5.70
C LEU A 85 1.53 2.03 -6.50
N MET A 86 2.85 2.02 -6.51
CA MET A 86 3.62 2.85 -7.44
C MET A 86 3.37 2.38 -8.88
N PRO A 87 3.35 3.29 -9.88
CA PRO A 87 3.10 2.91 -11.28
C PRO A 87 4.01 1.79 -11.80
N GLY A 88 5.29 1.79 -11.40
CA GLY A 88 6.23 0.71 -11.75
C GLY A 88 5.83 -0.63 -11.13
N THR A 89 5.40 -0.64 -9.87
CA THR A 89 4.91 -1.84 -9.20
C THR A 89 3.60 -2.32 -9.84
N ALA A 90 2.64 -1.42 -10.10
CA ALA A 90 1.40 -1.75 -10.78
C ALA A 90 1.66 -2.42 -12.14
N SER A 91 2.55 -1.84 -12.95
CA SER A 91 2.96 -2.41 -14.23
C SER A 91 3.60 -3.80 -14.10
N MET A 92 4.47 -4.00 -13.12
CA MET A 92 5.13 -5.28 -12.85
C MET A 92 4.13 -6.41 -12.55
N TYR A 93 3.02 -6.08 -11.89
CA TYR A 93 1.96 -7.02 -11.56
C TYR A 93 0.80 -7.02 -12.57
N GLY A 94 0.94 -6.34 -13.73
CA GLY A 94 -0.05 -6.32 -14.79
C GLY A 94 -1.33 -5.56 -14.43
N ILE A 95 -1.25 -4.58 -13.54
CA ILE A 95 -2.38 -3.76 -13.11
C ILE A 95 -2.60 -2.63 -14.12
N GLY A 96 -3.69 -2.70 -14.87
CA GLY A 96 -4.03 -1.71 -15.87
C GLY A 96 -4.68 -0.44 -15.30
N ASN A 97 -5.40 -0.57 -14.20
CA ASN A 97 -6.02 0.55 -13.47
C ASN A 97 -5.82 0.38 -11.97
N ALA A 98 -4.88 1.14 -11.41
CA ALA A 98 -4.58 1.10 -9.98
C ALA A 98 -5.66 1.76 -9.09
N PHE A 99 -6.66 2.43 -9.67
CA PHE A 99 -7.83 2.95 -8.96
C PHE A 99 -9.00 1.95 -8.94
N ASP A 100 -8.92 0.86 -9.71
CA ASP A 100 -9.87 -0.23 -9.60
C ASP A 100 -9.57 -1.04 -8.34
N PRO A 101 -10.52 -1.14 -7.38
CA PRO A 101 -10.29 -1.79 -6.09
C PRO A 101 -9.88 -3.26 -6.23
N TYR A 102 -10.43 -3.96 -7.20
CA TYR A 102 -10.15 -5.38 -7.43
C TYR A 102 -8.73 -5.58 -7.94
N GLN A 103 -8.34 -4.80 -8.96
CA GLN A 103 -7.00 -4.85 -9.53
C GLN A 103 -5.95 -4.40 -8.52
N ASN A 104 -6.21 -3.32 -7.78
CA ASN A 104 -5.27 -2.76 -6.81
C ASN A 104 -5.00 -3.75 -5.68
N VAL A 105 -6.06 -4.35 -5.08
CA VAL A 105 -5.88 -5.32 -3.99
C VAL A 105 -5.25 -6.61 -4.50
N ASP A 106 -5.56 -7.07 -5.73
CA ASP A 106 -4.88 -8.22 -6.33
C ASP A 106 -3.36 -7.95 -6.46
N GLY A 107 -2.99 -6.88 -7.15
CA GLY A 107 -1.58 -6.53 -7.38
C GLY A 107 -0.81 -6.28 -6.09
N GLY A 108 -1.39 -5.52 -5.16
CA GLY A 108 -0.79 -5.23 -3.86
C GLY A 108 -0.60 -6.48 -3.00
N THR A 109 -1.56 -7.39 -3.03
CA THR A 109 -1.47 -8.65 -2.29
C THR A 109 -0.41 -9.59 -2.89
N ARG A 110 -0.30 -9.66 -4.22
CA ARG A 110 0.78 -10.42 -4.90
C ARG A 110 2.15 -9.84 -4.57
N TYR A 111 2.28 -8.52 -4.58
CA TYR A 111 3.53 -7.87 -4.17
C TYR A 111 3.89 -8.19 -2.72
N LEU A 112 2.91 -8.10 -1.81
CA LEU A 112 3.10 -8.44 -0.40
C LEU A 112 3.47 -9.93 -0.20
N HIS A 113 2.86 -10.84 -0.97
CA HIS A 113 3.22 -12.26 -0.99
C HIS A 113 4.69 -12.45 -1.37
N ASP A 114 5.16 -11.79 -2.44
CA ASP A 114 6.56 -11.93 -2.89
C ASP A 114 7.55 -11.40 -1.86
N LEU A 115 7.19 -10.31 -1.16
CA LEU A 115 7.98 -9.79 -0.05
C LEU A 115 8.01 -10.76 1.14
N LEU A 116 6.87 -11.36 1.49
CA LEU A 116 6.82 -12.38 2.54
C LEU A 116 7.71 -13.59 2.19
N ARG A 117 7.68 -14.05 0.94
CA ARG A 117 8.59 -15.11 0.47
C ARG A 117 10.06 -14.70 0.53
N ARG A 118 10.39 -13.47 0.06
CA ARG A 118 11.75 -12.93 0.09
C ARG A 118 12.32 -12.92 1.50
N TYR A 119 11.52 -12.54 2.49
CA TYR A 119 11.93 -12.44 3.90
C TYR A 119 11.54 -13.67 4.72
N LYS A 120 11.32 -14.83 4.08
CA LYS A 120 11.08 -16.13 4.74
C LYS A 120 9.94 -16.08 5.78
N GLY A 121 8.86 -15.36 5.46
CA GLY A 121 7.70 -15.20 6.34
C GLY A 121 7.86 -14.15 7.45
N ASN A 122 8.97 -13.44 7.50
CA ASN A 122 9.14 -12.36 8.47
C ASN A 122 8.27 -11.15 8.09
N VAL A 123 7.08 -11.08 8.72
CA VAL A 123 6.08 -10.03 8.45
C VAL A 123 6.64 -8.63 8.63
N LYS A 124 7.45 -8.38 9.68
CA LYS A 124 8.01 -7.03 9.92
C LYS A 124 8.94 -6.59 8.80
N LEU A 125 9.78 -7.49 8.29
CA LEU A 125 10.68 -7.17 7.17
C LEU A 125 9.91 -7.03 5.85
N ALA A 126 8.90 -7.86 5.61
CA ALA A 126 8.06 -7.76 4.42
C ALA A 126 7.28 -6.43 4.40
N VAL A 127 6.70 -6.02 5.52
CA VAL A 127 5.99 -4.75 5.67
C VAL A 127 6.94 -3.56 5.54
N ALA A 128 8.14 -3.63 6.14
CA ALA A 128 9.17 -2.61 5.96
C ALA A 128 9.58 -2.47 4.48
N ALA A 129 9.71 -3.59 3.77
CA ALA A 129 10.06 -3.61 2.35
C ALA A 129 8.90 -3.12 1.46
N TYR A 130 7.65 -3.35 1.86
CA TYR A 130 6.49 -2.80 1.18
C TYR A 130 6.54 -1.27 1.16
N ASN A 131 6.84 -0.66 2.30
CA ASN A 131 6.91 0.79 2.46
C ASN A 131 8.21 1.41 1.91
N ALA A 132 9.38 0.88 2.29
CA ALA A 132 10.69 1.48 1.97
C ALA A 132 11.36 0.89 0.72
N GLY A 133 10.79 -0.16 0.14
CA GLY A 133 11.40 -0.96 -0.91
C GLY A 133 12.35 -2.04 -0.36
N PRO A 134 12.43 -3.21 -1.05
CA PRO A 134 13.27 -4.32 -0.60
C PRO A 134 14.77 -3.97 -0.57
N GLY A 135 15.23 -3.11 -1.47
CA GLY A 135 16.64 -2.68 -1.48
C GLY A 135 17.06 -1.94 -0.21
N ALA A 136 16.18 -1.15 0.41
CA ALA A 136 16.48 -0.45 1.66
C ALA A 136 16.57 -1.43 2.84
N VAL A 137 15.70 -2.44 2.87
CA VAL A 137 15.71 -3.49 3.90
C VAL A 137 16.95 -4.37 3.78
N ASP A 138 17.33 -4.74 2.56
CA ASP A 138 18.53 -5.55 2.31
C ASP A 138 19.80 -4.78 2.69
N ALA A 139 19.91 -3.52 2.30
CA ALA A 139 21.05 -2.67 2.64
C ALA A 139 21.19 -2.44 4.15
N ALA A 140 20.06 -2.34 4.86
CA ALA A 140 20.04 -2.18 6.32
C ALA A 140 20.21 -3.51 7.07
N HIS A 141 20.20 -4.66 6.38
CA HIS A 141 20.13 -5.99 6.98
C HIS A 141 18.99 -6.13 8.02
N GLY A 142 17.90 -5.41 7.81
CA GLY A 142 16.78 -5.30 8.75
C GLY A 142 15.85 -4.15 8.42
N ILE A 143 15.03 -3.72 9.39
CA ILE A 143 14.17 -2.55 9.22
C ILE A 143 15.05 -1.30 9.09
N PRO A 144 14.96 -0.54 7.98
CA PRO A 144 15.76 0.66 7.77
C PRO A 144 15.55 1.68 8.91
N PRO A 145 16.57 2.51 9.24
CA PRO A 145 16.47 3.49 10.31
C PRO A 145 15.65 4.74 9.92
N TYR A 146 14.65 4.55 9.05
CA TYR A 146 13.71 5.61 8.66
C TYR A 146 12.55 5.67 9.66
N ALA A 147 12.35 6.82 10.29
CA ALA A 147 11.29 7.01 11.30
C ALA A 147 9.91 6.64 10.74
N GLU A 148 9.64 7.02 9.47
CA GLU A 148 8.40 6.72 8.77
C GLU A 148 8.18 5.21 8.61
N THR A 149 9.19 4.48 8.12
CA THR A 149 9.09 3.03 7.91
C THR A 149 8.89 2.28 9.23
N ARG A 150 9.57 2.70 10.30
CA ARG A 150 9.38 2.11 11.64
C ARG A 150 7.95 2.32 12.14
N ALA A 151 7.43 3.54 12.05
CA ALA A 151 6.05 3.86 12.44
C ALA A 151 5.03 3.11 11.58
N TYR A 152 5.31 2.93 10.28
CA TYR A 152 4.49 2.13 9.37
C TYR A 152 4.44 0.66 9.80
N VAL A 153 5.59 0.05 10.06
CA VAL A 153 5.68 -1.34 10.53
C VAL A 153 4.91 -1.53 11.84
N ASP A 154 5.08 -0.61 12.80
CA ASP A 154 4.39 -0.70 14.08
C ASP A 154 2.88 -0.62 13.91
N ARG A 155 2.37 0.29 13.06
CA ARG A 155 0.95 0.45 12.75
C ARG A 155 0.36 -0.81 12.11
N VAL A 156 0.99 -1.32 11.04
CA VAL A 156 0.51 -2.53 10.35
C VAL A 156 0.54 -3.75 11.27
N VAL A 157 1.60 -3.94 12.06
CA VAL A 157 1.71 -5.07 12.99
C VAL A 157 0.69 -4.97 14.14
N ALA A 158 0.35 -3.77 14.58
CA ALA A 158 -0.71 -3.58 15.58
C ALA A 158 -2.09 -4.00 15.04
N GLY A 159 -2.37 -3.73 13.77
CA GLY A 159 -3.67 -4.04 13.13
C GLY A 159 -3.93 -5.52 12.86
N ILE A 160 -2.91 -6.37 12.91
CA ILE A 160 -3.09 -7.84 12.70
C ILE A 160 -3.27 -8.63 14.01
N ARG A 161 -3.13 -8.00 15.17
CA ARG A 161 -3.35 -8.62 16.49
C ARG A 161 -4.83 -8.62 16.82
#